data_a31adfa5fb56411de79e3e99fbe1d939
#
_entry.id   a31adfa5fb56411de79e3e99fbe1d939
#
_cell.length_a   1.000
_cell.length_b   1.000
_cell.length_c   1.000
_cell.angle_alpha   90.00
_cell.angle_beta   90.00
_cell.angle_gamma   90.00
#
_symmetry.space_group_name_H-M   'P 1'
#
loop_
_entity.id
_entity.type
_entity.pdbx_description
1 polymer ?
#
loop_
_entity_poly.entity_id
_entity_poly.type
_entity_poly.pdbx_seq_one_letter_code
_entity_poly.pdbx_strand_id
1 'polypeptide(L)'
;ARMDDKYEFVAGCLSSTPEKSIISANEINLDLNRCYPDFKTMAEEEAKRDDGIEVVSIVTPNHMHADPAIAFLKKGIHVICDKPMTSTLEDARSLHRSVKENKSLFLITHNYTGYPLVREMKSIVKSGELGEIRSVRGSYLQGWLGSKEEDTGINKQAEWRTDPKRSGIAGGVGDIGSHTLHLIEFITGIKLLSVAADLTTFVKGRKLDDDASILLRMENGVKGSISISQIAIGEENNLSISIYGEKGSLKWNQENPNQAELHKVGHHKQILTRASFSISKDSFANVRIPPGHPEGYLEAFAQLYSDFAELVRNSKDKDKIKKILPNEEDGLHIMKFINSCVNSSNQNSRWIDLNP
;
A
#
# COMPACT_ATOMS: atom_id res chain seq x y z
N ALA A 1 11.07 1.08 10.15
CA ALA A 1 11.04 0.99 11.61
C ALA A 1 12.21 1.72 12.25
N ARG A 2 13.46 1.45 11.85
CA ARG A 2 14.67 2.00 12.51
C ARG A 2 14.98 3.46 12.17
N MET A 3 14.53 3.98 11.03
CA MET A 3 14.93 5.31 10.54
C MET A 3 14.60 6.45 11.52
N ASP A 4 13.44 6.38 12.16
CA ASP A 4 12.95 7.42 13.08
C ASP A 4 13.12 7.03 14.56
N ASP A 5 13.82 5.95 14.85
CA ASP A 5 14.10 5.44 16.21
C ASP A 5 12.84 5.28 17.09
N LYS A 6 11.74 4.81 16.47
CA LYS A 6 10.46 4.60 17.14
C LYS A 6 10.26 3.14 17.58
N TYR A 7 11.08 2.22 17.08
CA TYR A 7 10.97 0.78 17.32
C TYR A 7 12.31 0.15 17.66
N GLU A 8 12.28 -0.75 18.61
CA GLU A 8 13.35 -1.70 18.89
C GLU A 8 13.00 -3.06 18.28
N PHE A 9 13.93 -3.66 17.54
CA PHE A 9 13.74 -4.98 16.97
C PHE A 9 14.23 -6.05 17.96
N VAL A 10 13.32 -6.77 18.59
CA VAL A 10 13.61 -7.64 19.74
C VAL A 10 13.28 -9.11 19.51
N ALA A 11 12.43 -9.45 18.52
CA ALA A 11 12.04 -10.83 18.24
C ALA A 11 11.77 -11.04 16.75
N GLY A 12 11.88 -12.28 16.27
CA GLY A 12 11.60 -12.57 14.86
C GLY A 12 11.42 -14.06 14.53
N CYS A 13 10.63 -14.29 13.50
CA CYS A 13 10.57 -15.51 12.71
C CYS A 13 11.05 -15.14 11.30
N LEU A 14 12.33 -15.32 10.99
CA LEU A 14 13.01 -14.62 9.90
C LEU A 14 13.11 -15.44 8.61
N SER A 15 12.75 -16.72 8.66
CA SER A 15 12.78 -17.61 7.51
C SER A 15 11.86 -18.80 7.72
N SER A 16 11.49 -19.47 6.61
CA SER A 16 10.77 -20.74 6.63
C SER A 16 11.65 -21.92 7.09
N THR A 17 12.97 -21.74 7.21
CA THR A 17 13.91 -22.78 7.69
C THR A 17 14.64 -22.27 8.91
N PRO A 18 14.73 -23.07 10.00
CA PRO A 18 15.39 -22.66 11.25
C PRO A 18 16.83 -22.20 11.06
N GLU A 19 17.60 -22.90 10.21
CA GLU A 19 19.02 -22.60 9.98
C GLU A 19 19.19 -21.21 9.34
N LYS A 20 18.36 -20.88 8.33
CA LYS A 20 18.37 -19.55 7.70
C LYS A 20 17.87 -18.47 8.65
N SER A 21 16.89 -18.80 9.50
CA SER A 21 16.39 -17.86 10.50
C SER A 21 17.50 -17.46 11.49
N ILE A 22 18.30 -18.43 11.97
CA ILE A 22 19.44 -18.19 12.84
C ILE A 22 20.52 -17.33 12.15
N ILE A 23 20.85 -17.63 10.88
CA ILE A 23 21.81 -16.84 10.11
C ILE A 23 21.33 -15.37 10.04
N SER A 24 20.08 -15.16 9.64
CA SER A 24 19.51 -13.81 9.55
C SER A 24 19.43 -13.10 10.92
N ALA A 25 19.15 -13.85 12.00
CA ALA A 25 19.15 -13.31 13.36
C ALA A 25 20.54 -12.78 13.76
N ASN A 26 21.61 -13.54 13.46
CA ASN A 26 22.98 -13.11 13.72
C ASN A 26 23.37 -11.87 12.89
N GLU A 27 22.98 -11.78 11.63
CA GLU A 27 23.27 -10.62 10.76
C GLU A 27 22.69 -9.29 11.30
N ILE A 28 21.59 -9.36 12.04
CA ILE A 28 20.90 -8.19 12.59
C ILE A 28 21.06 -8.05 14.11
N ASN A 29 21.93 -8.87 14.73
CA ASN A 29 22.19 -8.92 16.18
C ASN A 29 20.93 -9.17 17.03
N LEU A 30 20.04 -10.05 16.58
CA LEU A 30 18.88 -10.48 17.34
C LEU A 30 19.29 -11.55 18.36
N ASP A 31 18.76 -11.47 19.60
CA ASP A 31 18.89 -12.52 20.60
C ASP A 31 18.28 -13.84 20.05
N LEU A 32 19.11 -14.88 19.99
CA LEU A 32 18.69 -16.18 19.47
C LEU A 32 17.60 -16.84 20.31
N ASN A 33 17.46 -16.48 21.58
CA ASN A 33 16.35 -16.93 22.44
C ASN A 33 15.00 -16.32 22.02
N ARG A 34 15.01 -15.27 21.19
CA ARG A 34 13.83 -14.62 20.61
C ARG A 34 13.77 -14.78 19.09
N CYS A 35 14.53 -15.74 18.54
CA CYS A 35 14.45 -16.18 17.15
C CYS A 35 13.60 -17.45 17.07
N TYR A 36 12.37 -17.32 16.63
CA TYR A 36 11.36 -18.38 16.68
C TYR A 36 11.31 -19.19 15.36
N PRO A 37 10.98 -20.52 15.45
CA PRO A 37 10.91 -21.39 14.28
C PRO A 37 9.69 -21.08 13.40
N ASP A 38 8.60 -20.56 13.98
CA ASP A 38 7.37 -20.21 13.31
C ASP A 38 6.61 -19.08 14.02
N PHE A 39 5.68 -18.46 13.30
CA PHE A 39 4.92 -17.31 13.79
C PHE A 39 3.94 -17.65 14.92
N LYS A 40 3.44 -18.90 15.00
CA LYS A 40 2.50 -19.32 16.07
C LYS A 40 3.23 -19.39 17.39
N THR A 41 4.38 -20.07 17.39
CA THR A 41 5.28 -20.14 18.54
C THR A 41 5.68 -18.72 18.98
N MET A 42 6.07 -17.87 18.02
CA MET A 42 6.41 -16.47 18.32
C MET A 42 5.25 -15.73 18.98
N ALA A 43 4.04 -15.81 18.43
CA ALA A 43 2.86 -15.13 18.98
C ALA A 43 2.50 -15.62 20.40
N GLU A 44 2.66 -16.93 20.65
CA GLU A 44 2.36 -17.52 21.96
C GLU A 44 3.39 -17.17 23.01
N GLU A 45 4.67 -17.24 22.68
CA GLU A 45 5.73 -16.99 23.65
C GLU A 45 5.90 -15.50 23.94
N GLU A 46 5.84 -14.64 22.93
CA GLU A 46 5.95 -13.20 23.12
C GLU A 46 4.76 -12.63 23.93
N ALA A 47 3.55 -13.17 23.75
CA ALA A 47 2.39 -12.76 24.52
C ALA A 47 2.44 -13.09 26.03
N LYS A 48 3.33 -14.01 26.45
CA LYS A 48 3.53 -14.39 27.86
C LYS A 48 4.59 -13.56 28.58
N ARG A 49 5.36 -12.80 27.83
CA ARG A 49 6.50 -12.05 28.37
C ARG A 49 6.07 -10.69 28.88
N ASP A 50 6.65 -10.23 29.97
CA ASP A 50 6.49 -8.86 30.47
C ASP A 50 7.14 -7.83 29.53
N ASP A 51 8.22 -8.23 28.82
CA ASP A 51 8.93 -7.46 27.80
C ASP A 51 8.62 -7.93 26.38
N GLY A 52 7.44 -8.52 26.16
CA GLY A 52 7.01 -9.05 24.88
C GLY A 52 6.82 -7.98 23.81
N ILE A 53 6.73 -8.40 22.56
CA ILE A 53 6.53 -7.48 21.45
C ILE A 53 5.17 -6.78 21.54
N GLU A 54 5.15 -5.49 21.27
CA GLU A 54 3.90 -4.71 21.13
C GLU A 54 3.38 -4.74 19.70
N VAL A 55 4.28 -4.83 18.71
CA VAL A 55 3.99 -4.75 17.28
C VAL A 55 4.76 -5.83 16.52
N VAL A 56 4.08 -6.53 15.62
CA VAL A 56 4.72 -7.41 14.62
C VAL A 56 4.64 -6.78 13.23
N SER A 57 5.72 -6.89 12.46
CA SER A 57 5.75 -6.53 11.03
C SER A 57 5.77 -7.79 10.18
N ILE A 58 4.77 -7.94 9.27
CA ILE A 58 4.61 -9.08 8.38
C ILE A 58 4.99 -8.64 6.97
N VAL A 59 6.11 -9.18 6.45
CA VAL A 59 6.73 -8.82 5.17
C VAL A 59 6.92 -10.07 4.28
N THR A 60 6.04 -11.02 4.42
CA THR A 60 6.03 -12.30 3.71
C THR A 60 5.32 -12.19 2.34
N PRO A 61 5.34 -13.22 1.47
CA PRO A 61 4.44 -13.29 0.31
C PRO A 61 2.96 -13.27 0.72
N ASN A 62 2.10 -12.75 -0.17
CA ASN A 62 0.68 -12.44 0.10
C ASN A 62 -0.12 -13.55 0.80
N HIS A 63 0.08 -14.82 0.39
CA HIS A 63 -0.63 -15.97 0.98
C HIS A 63 -0.26 -16.24 2.45
N MET A 64 0.79 -15.59 2.95
CA MET A 64 1.26 -15.70 4.33
C MET A 64 1.00 -14.43 5.15
N HIS A 65 0.02 -13.61 4.75
CA HIS A 65 -0.34 -12.41 5.51
C HIS A 65 -1.44 -12.70 6.55
N ALA A 66 -2.51 -13.38 6.17
CA ALA A 66 -3.71 -13.54 7.00
C ALA A 66 -3.46 -14.34 8.29
N ASP A 67 -2.93 -15.55 8.17
CA ASP A 67 -2.74 -16.45 9.31
C ASP A 67 -1.82 -15.86 10.39
N PRO A 68 -0.63 -15.33 10.07
CA PRO A 68 0.20 -14.66 11.06
C PRO A 68 -0.50 -13.44 11.66
N ALA A 69 -1.11 -12.58 10.86
CA ALA A 69 -1.79 -11.39 11.36
C ALA A 69 -2.88 -11.75 12.37
N ILE A 70 -3.74 -12.72 12.05
CA ILE A 70 -4.80 -13.21 12.96
C ILE A 70 -4.21 -13.81 14.23
N ALA A 71 -3.11 -14.55 14.15
CA ALA A 71 -2.47 -15.15 15.31
C ALA A 71 -1.98 -14.08 16.31
N PHE A 72 -1.31 -13.04 15.83
CA PHE A 72 -0.83 -11.95 16.67
C PHE A 72 -1.96 -11.07 17.21
N LEU A 73 -2.95 -10.72 16.40
CA LEU A 73 -4.12 -9.94 16.83
C LEU A 73 -4.87 -10.62 17.98
N LYS A 74 -5.06 -11.95 17.92
CA LYS A 74 -5.69 -12.72 18.99
C LYS A 74 -4.91 -12.72 20.32
N LYS A 75 -3.63 -12.40 20.27
CA LYS A 75 -2.77 -12.26 21.45
C LYS A 75 -2.66 -10.82 21.95
N GLY A 76 -3.39 -9.88 21.33
CA GLY A 76 -3.33 -8.47 21.70
C GLY A 76 -2.14 -7.71 21.09
N ILE A 77 -1.36 -8.34 20.22
CA ILE A 77 -0.20 -7.75 19.55
C ILE A 77 -0.68 -6.98 18.31
N HIS A 78 -0.20 -5.75 18.14
CA HIS A 78 -0.52 -4.91 17.00
C HIS A 78 0.19 -5.39 15.74
N VAL A 79 -0.39 -5.14 14.56
CA VAL A 79 0.12 -5.68 13.29
C VAL A 79 0.39 -4.58 12.28
N ILE A 80 1.57 -4.59 11.69
CA ILE A 80 1.91 -3.91 10.44
C ILE A 80 2.06 -5.00 9.37
N CYS A 81 1.28 -4.94 8.29
CA CYS A 81 1.28 -5.95 7.25
C CYS A 81 1.56 -5.34 5.88
N ASP A 82 2.36 -6.00 5.06
CA ASP A 82 2.58 -5.57 3.69
C ASP A 82 1.31 -5.74 2.83
N LYS A 83 1.27 -4.99 1.74
CA LYS A 83 0.18 -5.01 0.76
C LYS A 83 0.40 -6.11 -0.33
N PRO A 84 -0.68 -6.57 -0.97
CA PRO A 84 -2.08 -6.44 -0.60
C PRO A 84 -2.37 -7.14 0.73
N MET A 85 -3.47 -6.80 1.37
CA MET A 85 -3.81 -7.30 2.71
C MET A 85 -3.74 -8.82 2.84
N THR A 86 -4.15 -9.53 1.78
CA THR A 86 -4.14 -11.00 1.68
C THR A 86 -4.06 -11.45 0.22
N SER A 87 -3.94 -12.76 -0.03
CA SER A 87 -4.01 -13.31 -1.39
C SER A 87 -5.43 -13.60 -1.86
N THR A 88 -6.39 -13.76 -0.93
CA THR A 88 -7.80 -14.03 -1.25
C THR A 88 -8.74 -13.05 -0.56
N LEU A 89 -9.92 -12.82 -1.15
CA LEU A 89 -10.95 -11.98 -0.55
C LEU A 89 -11.56 -12.62 0.72
N GLU A 90 -11.59 -13.93 0.81
CA GLU A 90 -12.08 -14.66 1.98
C GLU A 90 -11.16 -14.44 3.18
N ASP A 91 -9.86 -14.56 2.99
CA ASP A 91 -8.86 -14.27 4.02
C ASP A 91 -8.94 -12.80 4.46
N ALA A 92 -9.16 -11.87 3.52
CA ALA A 92 -9.33 -10.46 3.84
C ALA A 92 -10.55 -10.21 4.73
N ARG A 93 -11.68 -10.88 4.45
CA ARG A 93 -12.88 -10.82 5.31
C ARG A 93 -12.62 -11.41 6.69
N SER A 94 -11.86 -12.50 6.76
CA SER A 94 -11.51 -13.16 8.01
C SER A 94 -10.57 -12.30 8.86
N LEU A 95 -9.55 -11.72 8.24
CA LEU A 95 -8.62 -10.80 8.90
C LEU A 95 -9.35 -9.52 9.37
N HIS A 96 -10.18 -8.92 8.51
CA HIS A 96 -10.99 -7.75 8.87
C HIS A 96 -11.86 -8.03 10.12
N ARG A 97 -12.56 -9.19 10.19
CA ARG A 97 -13.31 -9.59 11.38
C ARG A 97 -12.40 -9.71 12.59
N SER A 98 -11.25 -10.35 12.44
CA SER A 98 -10.31 -10.52 13.55
C SER A 98 -9.81 -9.17 14.10
N VAL A 99 -9.57 -8.18 13.26
CA VAL A 99 -9.21 -6.81 13.71
C VAL A 99 -10.36 -6.19 14.51
N LYS A 100 -11.62 -6.34 14.04
CA LYS A 100 -12.81 -5.80 14.74
C LYS A 100 -13.09 -6.47 16.09
N GLU A 101 -12.84 -7.77 16.19
CA GLU A 101 -13.06 -8.56 17.40
C GLU A 101 -11.99 -8.34 18.47
N ASN A 102 -10.77 -7.98 18.04
CA ASN A 102 -9.66 -7.73 18.94
C ASN A 102 -9.39 -6.22 19.03
N LYS A 103 -8.91 -5.77 20.19
CA LYS A 103 -8.61 -4.33 20.41
C LYS A 103 -7.26 -3.89 19.83
N SER A 104 -6.61 -4.74 19.06
CA SER A 104 -5.32 -4.48 18.46
C SER A 104 -5.44 -3.61 17.23
N LEU A 105 -4.42 -2.81 16.95
CA LEU A 105 -4.32 -1.97 15.77
C LEU A 105 -3.77 -2.76 14.59
N PHE A 106 -4.22 -2.40 13.39
CA PHE A 106 -3.74 -2.97 12.14
C PHE A 106 -3.39 -1.86 11.15
N LEU A 107 -2.21 -1.95 10.57
CA LEU A 107 -1.73 -1.09 9.48
C LEU A 107 -1.42 -1.94 8.26
N ILE A 108 -1.85 -1.49 7.08
CA ILE A 108 -1.40 -2.04 5.79
C ILE A 108 -0.46 -1.05 5.10
N THR A 109 0.69 -1.52 4.59
CA THR A 109 1.75 -0.63 4.09
C THR A 109 1.49 -0.12 2.66
N HIS A 110 0.41 0.62 2.45
CA HIS A 110 0.26 1.44 1.25
C HIS A 110 1.19 2.68 1.34
N ASN A 111 2.47 2.46 1.19
CA ASN A 111 3.56 3.38 1.50
C ASN A 111 3.50 4.73 0.78
N TYR A 112 2.89 4.80 -0.39
CA TYR A 112 2.79 6.06 -1.14
C TYR A 112 2.00 7.15 -0.40
N THR A 113 1.18 6.79 0.57
CA THR A 113 0.49 7.74 1.46
C THR A 113 1.42 8.41 2.49
N GLY A 114 2.65 7.90 2.63
CA GLY A 114 3.67 8.48 3.50
C GLY A 114 4.44 9.66 2.87
N TYR A 115 4.33 9.90 1.56
CA TYR A 115 5.00 11.03 0.92
C TYR A 115 4.39 12.38 1.33
N PRO A 116 5.21 13.36 1.72
CA PRO A 116 4.72 14.69 2.12
C PRO A 116 3.82 15.36 1.08
N LEU A 117 4.19 15.32 -0.21
CA LEU A 117 3.38 15.94 -1.26
C LEU A 117 2.08 15.19 -1.57
N VAL A 118 2.02 13.89 -1.36
CA VAL A 118 0.76 13.13 -1.43
C VAL A 118 -0.20 13.59 -0.32
N ARG A 119 0.28 13.82 0.89
CA ARG A 119 -0.51 14.39 1.99
C ARG A 119 -0.91 15.84 1.73
N GLU A 120 -0.04 16.62 1.06
CA GLU A 120 -0.38 17.96 0.61
C GLU A 120 -1.50 17.96 -0.41
N MET A 121 -1.44 17.09 -1.42
CA MET A 121 -2.52 16.93 -2.40
C MET A 121 -3.86 16.61 -1.71
N LYS A 122 -3.85 15.71 -0.71
CA LYS A 122 -5.04 15.42 0.13
C LYS A 122 -5.54 16.69 0.84
N SER A 123 -4.65 17.48 1.40
CA SER A 123 -4.99 18.74 2.07
C SER A 123 -5.64 19.75 1.11
N ILE A 124 -5.08 19.91 -0.09
CA ILE A 124 -5.59 20.80 -1.15
C ILE A 124 -6.98 20.33 -1.63
N VAL A 125 -7.17 19.04 -1.87
CA VAL A 125 -8.51 18.52 -2.24
C VAL A 125 -9.51 18.77 -1.12
N LYS A 126 -9.14 18.46 0.12
CA LYS A 126 -9.99 18.64 1.31
C LYS A 126 -10.37 20.11 1.57
N SER A 127 -9.50 21.06 1.23
CA SER A 127 -9.79 22.49 1.37
C SER A 127 -10.83 23.02 0.37
N GLY A 128 -11.19 22.21 -0.66
CA GLY A 128 -12.10 22.61 -1.74
C GLY A 128 -11.46 23.52 -2.79
N GLU A 129 -10.15 23.65 -2.79
CA GLU A 129 -9.39 24.52 -3.67
C GLU A 129 -9.53 24.15 -5.16
N LEU A 130 -9.77 22.85 -5.45
CA LEU A 130 -10.02 22.36 -6.79
C LEU A 130 -11.51 22.42 -7.23
N GLY A 131 -12.42 22.85 -6.34
CA GLY A 131 -13.86 22.71 -6.54
C GLY A 131 -14.30 21.25 -6.48
N GLU A 132 -15.48 20.93 -7.03
CA GLU A 132 -15.96 19.54 -7.13
C GLU A 132 -15.03 18.73 -8.03
N ILE A 133 -14.61 17.56 -7.56
CA ILE A 133 -13.78 16.65 -8.36
C ILE A 133 -14.66 16.00 -9.42
N ARG A 134 -14.23 16.04 -10.69
CA ARG A 134 -14.94 15.51 -11.85
C ARG A 134 -14.32 14.23 -12.36
N SER A 135 -12.99 14.17 -12.43
CA SER A 135 -12.32 12.96 -12.92
C SER A 135 -10.95 12.75 -12.30
N VAL A 136 -10.53 11.47 -12.29
CA VAL A 136 -9.22 11.02 -11.83
C VAL A 136 -8.54 10.15 -12.88
N ARG A 137 -7.22 10.18 -12.95
CA ARG A 137 -6.43 9.29 -13.79
C ARG A 137 -5.29 8.76 -12.95
N GLY A 138 -5.08 7.46 -13.00
CA GLY A 138 -3.94 6.79 -12.42
C GLY A 138 -3.23 5.92 -13.44
N SER A 139 -1.92 5.84 -13.36
CA SER A 139 -1.16 4.81 -14.06
C SER A 139 -0.04 4.31 -13.19
N TYR A 140 0.29 3.03 -13.33
CA TYR A 140 1.47 2.44 -12.71
C TYR A 140 2.12 1.49 -13.71
N LEU A 141 3.22 1.96 -14.28
CA LEU A 141 3.89 1.29 -15.37
C LEU A 141 5.30 0.87 -14.93
N GLN A 142 5.63 -0.37 -15.22
CA GLN A 142 6.92 -1.00 -14.94
C GLN A 142 7.30 -1.91 -16.12
N GLY A 143 8.60 -2.09 -16.38
CA GLY A 143 9.10 -2.95 -17.46
C GLY A 143 9.79 -4.23 -16.98
N TRP A 144 9.93 -4.45 -15.67
CA TRP A 144 10.79 -5.48 -15.10
C TRP A 144 10.30 -6.92 -15.29
N LEU A 145 9.01 -7.12 -15.59
CA LEU A 145 8.42 -8.42 -15.95
C LEU A 145 8.15 -8.58 -17.46
N GLY A 146 8.78 -7.75 -18.29
CA GLY A 146 8.64 -7.79 -19.74
C GLY A 146 9.08 -9.10 -20.40
N SER A 147 9.93 -9.87 -19.72
CA SER A 147 10.29 -11.26 -20.07
C SER A 147 9.82 -12.23 -18.99
N LYS A 148 10.01 -13.53 -19.23
CA LYS A 148 9.58 -14.58 -18.29
C LYS A 148 10.60 -14.77 -17.16
N GLU A 149 10.75 -13.76 -16.34
CA GLU A 149 11.71 -13.68 -15.23
C GLU A 149 11.47 -14.75 -14.16
N GLU A 150 10.22 -15.21 -14.00
CA GLU A 150 9.83 -16.26 -13.07
C GLU A 150 10.47 -17.63 -13.35
N ASP A 151 10.87 -17.91 -14.58
CA ASP A 151 11.48 -19.19 -14.98
C ASP A 151 13.02 -19.17 -14.86
N THR A 152 13.62 -18.03 -14.55
CA THR A 152 15.09 -17.91 -14.49
C THR A 152 15.70 -18.59 -13.25
N GLY A 153 14.92 -18.85 -12.22
CA GLY A 153 15.39 -19.35 -10.93
C GLY A 153 16.24 -18.35 -10.11
N ILE A 154 16.46 -17.15 -10.65
CA ILE A 154 17.27 -16.08 -10.04
C ILE A 154 16.37 -15.03 -9.36
N ASN A 155 15.28 -14.68 -10.02
CA ASN A 155 14.38 -13.62 -9.57
C ASN A 155 13.26 -14.17 -8.67
N LYS A 156 13.56 -14.33 -7.38
CA LYS A 156 12.58 -14.80 -6.38
C LYS A 156 11.33 -13.91 -6.29
N GLN A 157 11.47 -12.61 -6.60
CA GLN A 157 10.34 -11.68 -6.57
C GLN A 157 9.37 -11.94 -7.73
N ALA A 158 9.87 -12.27 -8.91
CA ALA A 158 9.06 -12.69 -10.05
C ALA A 158 8.39 -14.03 -9.78
N GLU A 159 9.14 -15.01 -9.25
CA GLU A 159 8.67 -16.39 -9.00
C GLU A 159 7.38 -16.43 -8.17
N TRP A 160 7.32 -15.73 -7.04
CA TRP A 160 6.12 -15.80 -6.21
C TRP A 160 4.99 -14.86 -6.67
N ARG A 161 5.32 -13.71 -7.31
CA ARG A 161 4.31 -12.75 -7.79
C ARG A 161 3.51 -13.27 -8.98
N THR A 162 4.09 -14.12 -9.81
CA THR A 162 3.43 -14.71 -10.97
C THR A 162 2.77 -16.07 -10.68
N ASP A 163 2.92 -16.58 -9.44
CA ASP A 163 2.25 -17.80 -8.99
C ASP A 163 0.87 -17.46 -8.35
N PRO A 164 -0.26 -17.88 -8.96
CA PRO A 164 -1.60 -17.62 -8.42
C PRO A 164 -1.82 -18.15 -7.00
N LYS A 165 -1.11 -19.20 -6.60
CA LYS A 165 -1.23 -19.78 -5.25
C LYS A 165 -0.59 -18.90 -4.18
N ARG A 166 0.38 -18.09 -4.56
CA ARG A 166 1.16 -17.25 -3.64
C ARG A 166 0.76 -15.78 -3.73
N SER A 167 0.50 -15.28 -4.93
CA SER A 167 0.14 -13.89 -5.19
C SER A 167 -1.37 -13.63 -5.05
N GLY A 168 -2.21 -14.58 -5.46
CA GLY A 168 -3.66 -14.45 -5.52
C GLY A 168 -4.17 -14.48 -6.97
N ILE A 169 -5.38 -13.98 -7.20
CA ILE A 169 -6.12 -14.12 -8.47
C ILE A 169 -5.69 -13.12 -9.56
N ALA A 170 -4.90 -12.11 -9.23
CA ALA A 170 -4.43 -11.07 -10.15
C ALA A 170 -2.92 -10.85 -9.99
N GLY A 171 -2.25 -10.52 -11.07
CA GLY A 171 -0.84 -10.15 -11.14
C GLY A 171 -0.63 -8.65 -11.00
N GLY A 172 -0.53 -7.92 -12.12
CA GLY A 172 -0.30 -6.48 -12.15
C GLY A 172 -1.37 -5.69 -11.37
N VAL A 173 -2.65 -6.05 -11.52
CA VAL A 173 -3.73 -5.37 -10.78
C VAL A 173 -3.58 -5.61 -9.26
N GLY A 174 -3.25 -6.81 -8.85
CA GLY A 174 -3.03 -7.15 -7.44
C GLY A 174 -1.81 -6.44 -6.85
N ASP A 175 -0.69 -6.44 -7.57
CA ASP A 175 0.58 -5.88 -7.10
C ASP A 175 0.59 -4.35 -7.16
N ILE A 176 0.35 -3.74 -8.33
CA ILE A 176 0.51 -2.29 -8.56
C ILE A 176 -0.82 -1.54 -8.74
N GLY A 177 -1.87 -2.19 -9.24
CA GLY A 177 -3.21 -1.61 -9.34
C GLY A 177 -3.80 -1.28 -7.97
N SER A 178 -3.54 -2.10 -6.97
CA SER A 178 -3.89 -1.90 -5.56
C SER A 178 -3.37 -0.56 -5.02
N HIS A 179 -2.12 -0.22 -5.27
CA HIS A 179 -1.54 1.06 -4.90
C HIS A 179 -2.20 2.24 -5.60
N THR A 180 -2.45 2.09 -6.91
CA THR A 180 -2.99 3.18 -7.74
C THR A 180 -4.38 3.58 -7.28
N LEU A 181 -5.28 2.61 -7.06
CA LEU A 181 -6.62 2.91 -6.54
C LEU A 181 -6.55 3.49 -5.13
N HIS A 182 -5.80 2.83 -4.23
CA HIS A 182 -5.67 3.30 -2.86
C HIS A 182 -5.19 4.76 -2.79
N LEU A 183 -4.21 5.12 -3.62
CA LEU A 183 -3.67 6.48 -3.64
C LEU A 183 -4.69 7.50 -4.17
N ILE A 184 -5.47 7.17 -5.20
CA ILE A 184 -6.57 8.00 -5.68
C ILE A 184 -7.59 8.26 -4.56
N GLU A 185 -8.05 7.21 -3.89
CA GLU A 185 -9.03 7.33 -2.80
C GLU A 185 -8.46 8.07 -1.58
N PHE A 186 -7.20 7.80 -1.25
CA PHE A 186 -6.52 8.50 -0.15
C PHE A 186 -6.48 10.01 -0.38
N ILE A 187 -6.11 10.45 -1.59
CA ILE A 187 -6.00 11.88 -1.90
C ILE A 187 -7.38 12.54 -2.00
N THR A 188 -8.31 11.89 -2.69
CA THR A 188 -9.63 12.48 -2.98
C THR A 188 -10.63 12.34 -1.85
N GLY A 189 -10.51 11.28 -1.04
CA GLY A 189 -11.53 10.89 -0.07
C GLY A 189 -12.79 10.29 -0.72
N ILE A 190 -12.80 10.04 -2.04
CA ILE A 190 -13.94 9.57 -2.83
C ILE A 190 -13.76 8.08 -3.09
N LYS A 191 -14.75 7.27 -2.69
CA LYS A 191 -14.67 5.81 -2.80
C LYS A 191 -15.12 5.29 -4.17
N LEU A 192 -14.51 4.19 -4.58
CA LEU A 192 -14.88 3.44 -5.79
C LEU A 192 -16.22 2.72 -5.59
N LEU A 193 -17.12 2.81 -6.57
CA LEU A 193 -18.40 2.12 -6.57
C LEU A 193 -18.42 0.92 -7.52
N SER A 194 -17.93 1.10 -8.76
CA SER A 194 -17.90 0.03 -9.75
C SER A 194 -16.74 0.18 -10.73
N VAL A 195 -16.36 -0.93 -11.36
CA VAL A 195 -15.28 -1.01 -12.35
C VAL A 195 -15.74 -1.70 -13.62
N ALA A 196 -15.12 -1.32 -14.75
CA ALA A 196 -15.07 -2.11 -15.97
C ALA A 196 -13.58 -2.27 -16.32
N ALA A 197 -13.10 -3.51 -16.42
CA ALA A 197 -11.70 -3.81 -16.53
C ALA A 197 -11.41 -4.82 -17.65
N ASP A 198 -10.31 -4.61 -18.34
CA ASP A 198 -9.71 -5.52 -19.32
C ASP A 198 -8.30 -5.88 -18.83
N LEU A 199 -8.16 -7.12 -18.38
CA LEU A 199 -6.90 -7.68 -17.88
C LEU A 199 -6.32 -8.59 -18.95
N THR A 200 -5.05 -8.39 -19.26
CA THR A 200 -4.35 -9.15 -20.31
C THR A 200 -3.07 -9.79 -19.75
N THR A 201 -2.75 -10.96 -20.27
CA THR A 201 -1.47 -11.64 -20.04
C THR A 201 -0.74 -11.73 -21.36
N PHE A 202 0.25 -10.86 -21.59
CA PHE A 202 1.03 -10.84 -22.83
C PHE A 202 2.20 -11.81 -22.81
N VAL A 203 2.84 -12.01 -21.67
CA VAL A 203 3.99 -12.92 -21.55
C VAL A 203 3.52 -14.37 -21.66
N LYS A 204 3.93 -15.03 -22.74
CA LYS A 204 3.48 -16.40 -23.06
C LYS A 204 3.75 -17.39 -21.92
N GLY A 205 2.70 -18.06 -21.47
CA GLY A 205 2.74 -19.09 -20.40
C GLY A 205 2.68 -18.53 -18.98
N ARG A 206 2.64 -17.19 -18.78
CA ARG A 206 2.27 -16.57 -17.51
C ARG A 206 0.79 -16.84 -17.22
N LYS A 207 0.41 -16.89 -15.95
CA LYS A 207 -0.96 -17.24 -15.54
C LYS A 207 -1.79 -16.07 -15.09
N LEU A 208 -1.12 -15.02 -14.61
CA LEU A 208 -1.74 -13.80 -14.08
C LEU A 208 -1.56 -12.66 -15.07
N ASP A 209 -2.39 -11.64 -14.93
CA ASP A 209 -2.31 -10.41 -15.72
C ASP A 209 -0.96 -9.72 -15.53
N ASP A 210 -0.42 -9.21 -16.63
CA ASP A 210 0.76 -8.35 -16.65
C ASP A 210 0.48 -6.96 -17.22
N ASP A 211 -0.76 -6.76 -17.71
CA ASP A 211 -1.27 -5.49 -18.21
C ASP A 211 -2.78 -5.36 -17.90
N ALA A 212 -3.26 -4.14 -17.62
CA ALA A 212 -4.68 -3.90 -17.42
C ALA A 212 -5.10 -2.46 -17.74
N SER A 213 -6.29 -2.32 -18.35
CA SER A 213 -7.01 -1.07 -18.51
C SER A 213 -8.30 -1.10 -17.72
N ILE A 214 -8.51 -0.13 -16.82
CA ILE A 214 -9.62 -0.14 -15.87
C ILE A 214 -10.35 1.20 -15.90
N LEU A 215 -11.67 1.17 -16.06
CA LEU A 215 -12.57 2.32 -15.93
C LEU A 215 -13.22 2.31 -14.54
N LEU A 216 -13.36 3.50 -13.96
CA LEU A 216 -13.87 3.69 -12.61
C LEU A 216 -15.16 4.52 -12.59
N ARG A 217 -16.13 4.10 -11.78
CA ARG A 217 -17.23 4.92 -11.30
C ARG A 217 -17.10 5.06 -9.80
N MET A 218 -17.03 6.30 -9.34
CA MET A 218 -16.78 6.63 -7.94
C MET A 218 -17.96 7.42 -7.37
N GLU A 219 -17.97 7.57 -6.05
CA GLU A 219 -18.96 8.42 -5.36
C GLU A 219 -19.04 9.82 -5.99
N ASN A 220 -20.13 10.53 -5.73
CA ASN A 220 -20.39 11.88 -6.22
C ASN A 220 -20.34 12.03 -7.76
N GLY A 221 -20.51 10.92 -8.50
CA GLY A 221 -20.51 10.91 -9.97
C GLY A 221 -19.13 11.04 -10.61
N VAL A 222 -18.05 11.01 -9.82
CA VAL A 222 -16.68 11.08 -10.33
C VAL A 222 -16.38 9.89 -11.23
N LYS A 223 -15.68 10.13 -12.34
CA LYS A 223 -15.23 9.11 -13.29
C LYS A 223 -13.71 9.02 -13.27
N GLY A 224 -13.20 7.83 -13.56
CA GLY A 224 -11.75 7.67 -13.63
C GLY A 224 -11.29 6.56 -14.55
N SER A 225 -9.98 6.48 -14.69
CA SER A 225 -9.32 5.34 -15.31
C SER A 225 -7.99 5.05 -14.62
N ILE A 226 -7.62 3.76 -14.64
CA ILE A 226 -6.31 3.26 -14.19
C ILE A 226 -5.72 2.45 -15.33
N SER A 227 -4.43 2.67 -15.62
CA SER A 227 -3.63 1.87 -16.54
C SER A 227 -2.50 1.21 -15.76
N ILE A 228 -2.37 -0.11 -15.90
CA ILE A 228 -1.40 -0.93 -15.17
C ILE A 228 -0.60 -1.74 -16.17
N SER A 229 0.72 -1.73 -16.05
CA SER A 229 1.57 -2.64 -16.83
C SER A 229 2.85 -2.99 -16.04
N GLN A 230 3.22 -4.25 -16.06
CA GLN A 230 4.52 -4.72 -15.56
C GLN A 230 5.46 -5.12 -16.71
N ILE A 231 5.03 -4.87 -17.95
CA ILE A 231 5.73 -5.21 -19.19
C ILE A 231 6.02 -3.99 -20.07
N ALA A 232 5.79 -2.79 -19.56
CA ALA A 232 6.05 -1.51 -20.25
C ALA A 232 7.55 -1.22 -20.29
N ILE A 233 8.26 -1.80 -21.26
CA ILE A 233 9.72 -1.65 -21.38
C ILE A 233 10.12 -0.18 -21.48
N GLY A 234 11.07 0.23 -20.66
CA GLY A 234 11.52 1.61 -20.52
C GLY A 234 10.93 2.35 -19.32
N GLU A 235 9.89 1.80 -18.69
CA GLU A 235 9.33 2.31 -17.45
C GLU A 235 9.95 1.57 -16.26
N GLU A 236 10.39 2.31 -15.24
CA GLU A 236 11.05 1.73 -14.06
C GLU A 236 10.04 1.50 -12.94
N ASN A 237 9.46 2.58 -12.41
CA ASN A 237 8.47 2.52 -11.32
C ASN A 237 7.47 3.69 -11.41
N ASN A 238 6.94 3.92 -12.60
CA ASN A 238 6.18 5.09 -12.97
C ASN A 238 4.72 5.02 -12.46
N LEU A 239 4.53 5.29 -11.15
CA LEU A 239 3.21 5.56 -10.58
C LEU A 239 2.88 7.04 -10.74
N SER A 240 1.82 7.36 -11.44
CA SER A 240 1.35 8.73 -11.61
C SER A 240 -0.13 8.88 -11.28
N ILE A 241 -0.49 10.03 -10.69
CA ILE A 241 -1.87 10.38 -10.34
C ILE A 241 -2.18 11.77 -10.87
N SER A 242 -3.35 11.91 -11.49
CA SER A 242 -3.92 13.20 -11.91
C SER A 242 -5.35 13.33 -11.41
N ILE A 243 -5.68 14.47 -10.81
CA ILE A 243 -6.99 14.79 -10.25
C ILE A 243 -7.47 16.07 -10.89
N TYR A 244 -8.69 16.07 -11.41
CA TYR A 244 -9.29 17.18 -12.12
C TYR A 244 -10.61 17.59 -11.45
N GLY A 245 -10.63 18.81 -10.92
CA GLY A 245 -11.82 19.44 -10.37
C GLY A 245 -12.33 20.59 -11.26
N GLU A 246 -13.37 21.27 -10.81
CA GLU A 246 -13.97 22.41 -11.50
C GLU A 246 -13.05 23.62 -11.59
N LYS A 247 -12.28 23.86 -10.53
CA LYS A 247 -11.47 25.06 -10.34
C LYS A 247 -9.98 24.82 -10.54
N GLY A 248 -9.56 23.54 -10.66
CA GLY A 248 -8.15 23.23 -10.83
C GLY A 248 -7.85 21.75 -10.95
N SER A 249 -6.56 21.44 -11.05
CA SER A 249 -6.05 20.07 -11.14
C SER A 249 -4.77 19.90 -10.35
N LEU A 250 -4.51 18.66 -9.93
CA LEU A 250 -3.26 18.22 -9.30
C LEU A 250 -2.67 17.07 -10.09
N LYS A 251 -1.34 17.03 -10.17
CA LYS A 251 -0.60 15.89 -10.73
C LYS A 251 0.62 15.58 -9.87
N TRP A 252 0.91 14.31 -9.71
CA TRP A 252 2.08 13.82 -9.01
C TRP A 252 2.61 12.54 -9.66
N ASN A 253 3.93 12.35 -9.58
CA ASN A 253 4.63 11.18 -10.09
C ASN A 253 5.63 10.68 -9.05
N GLN A 254 5.66 9.38 -8.82
CA GLN A 254 6.50 8.72 -7.83
C GLN A 254 7.99 8.81 -8.16
N GLU A 255 8.37 8.83 -9.44
CA GLU A 255 9.78 8.96 -9.84
C GLU A 255 10.33 10.40 -9.67
N ASN A 256 9.42 11.36 -9.46
CA ASN A 256 9.76 12.72 -9.03
C ASN A 256 8.94 13.14 -7.81
N PRO A 257 9.05 12.44 -6.66
CA PRO A 257 8.11 12.55 -5.56
C PRO A 257 8.20 13.87 -4.80
N ASN A 258 9.28 14.62 -4.98
CA ASN A 258 9.53 15.90 -4.31
C ASN A 258 8.89 17.10 -5.02
N GLN A 259 8.14 16.85 -6.11
CA GLN A 259 7.39 17.84 -6.86
C GLN A 259 5.97 17.37 -7.16
N ALA A 260 5.02 18.31 -7.16
CA ALA A 260 3.67 18.11 -7.65
C ALA A 260 3.22 19.33 -8.44
N GLU A 261 2.37 19.14 -9.44
CA GLU A 261 1.81 20.23 -10.23
C GLU A 261 0.44 20.62 -9.70
N LEU A 262 0.24 21.90 -9.46
CA LEU A 262 -1.07 22.50 -9.16
C LEU A 262 -1.41 23.50 -10.26
N HIS A 263 -2.59 23.35 -10.86
CA HIS A 263 -3.10 24.31 -11.80
C HIS A 263 -4.50 24.79 -11.36
N LYS A 264 -4.71 26.08 -11.26
CA LYS A 264 -5.99 26.73 -10.97
C LYS A 264 -6.46 27.50 -12.18
N VAL A 265 -7.77 27.52 -12.42
CA VAL A 265 -8.37 28.29 -13.51
C VAL A 265 -7.96 29.76 -13.39
N GLY A 266 -7.48 30.33 -14.48
CA GLY A 266 -7.04 31.73 -14.54
C GLY A 266 -5.63 32.00 -13.94
N HIS A 267 -4.92 30.98 -13.51
CA HIS A 267 -3.57 31.09 -12.96
C HIS A 267 -2.55 30.29 -13.78
N HIS A 268 -1.28 30.66 -13.67
CA HIS A 268 -0.18 29.86 -14.19
C HIS A 268 -0.08 28.52 -13.44
N LYS A 269 0.44 27.50 -14.11
CA LYS A 269 0.78 26.24 -13.47
C LYS A 269 1.86 26.47 -12.40
N GLN A 270 1.64 25.93 -11.23
CA GLN A 270 2.55 26.00 -10.09
C GLN A 270 3.21 24.62 -9.87
N ILE A 271 4.49 24.62 -9.54
CA ILE A 271 5.19 23.44 -9.05
C ILE A 271 5.26 23.56 -7.51
N LEU A 272 4.56 22.66 -6.85
CA LEU A 272 4.68 22.50 -5.41
C LEU A 272 5.94 21.69 -5.12
N THR A 273 6.78 22.18 -4.20
CA THR A 273 7.98 21.46 -3.80
C THR A 273 7.86 20.99 -2.36
N ARG A 274 8.37 19.79 -2.08
CA ARG A 274 8.47 19.26 -0.73
C ARG A 274 9.25 20.26 0.16
N ALA A 275 8.81 20.46 1.37
CA ALA A 275 9.39 21.40 2.34
C ALA A 275 9.29 22.90 1.95
N SER A 276 8.45 23.27 0.99
CA SER A 276 8.09 24.68 0.79
C SER A 276 7.30 25.20 2.00
N PHE A 277 7.53 26.46 2.39
CA PHE A 277 6.77 27.12 3.49
C PHE A 277 5.28 27.26 3.19
N SER A 278 4.87 27.09 1.94
CA SER A 278 3.46 27.18 1.54
C SER A 278 2.67 25.88 1.70
N ILE A 279 3.32 24.75 1.99
CA ILE A 279 2.61 23.51 2.21
C ILE A 279 1.95 23.47 3.59
N SER A 280 0.91 22.66 3.73
CA SER A 280 0.17 22.53 4.98
C SER A 280 1.07 22.07 6.14
N LYS A 281 0.74 22.46 7.36
CA LYS A 281 1.47 22.01 8.55
C LYS A 281 1.51 20.50 8.67
N ASP A 282 0.44 19.84 8.27
CA ASP A 282 0.31 18.39 8.31
C ASP A 282 1.27 17.71 7.36
N SER A 283 1.46 18.28 6.16
CA SER A 283 2.41 17.78 5.19
C SER A 283 3.84 18.10 5.58
N PHE A 284 4.08 19.31 6.11
CA PHE A 284 5.40 19.74 6.57
C PHE A 284 5.91 18.89 7.75
N ALA A 285 5.03 18.43 8.63
CA ALA A 285 5.39 17.56 9.76
C ALA A 285 6.00 16.21 9.34
N ASN A 286 5.84 15.81 8.06
CA ASN A 286 6.39 14.58 7.51
C ASN A 286 7.69 14.80 6.71
N VAL A 287 8.21 16.02 6.69
CA VAL A 287 9.47 16.37 6.03
C VAL A 287 10.63 16.14 7.00
N ARG A 288 11.64 15.36 6.61
CA ARG A 288 12.77 15.00 7.45
C ARG A 288 14.00 15.86 7.19
N ILE A 289 14.21 16.26 5.94
CA ILE A 289 15.40 16.98 5.53
C ILE A 289 15.05 18.29 4.80
N PRO A 290 15.95 19.29 4.76
CA PRO A 290 15.69 20.59 4.16
C PRO A 290 15.29 20.54 2.68
N PRO A 291 14.68 21.64 2.15
CA PRO A 291 14.37 21.76 0.73
C PRO A 291 15.60 21.53 -0.15
N GLY A 292 15.41 20.96 -1.34
CA GLY A 292 16.48 20.67 -2.29
C GLY A 292 17.21 19.33 -2.07
N HIS A 293 17.08 18.71 -0.92
CA HIS A 293 17.56 17.35 -0.67
C HIS A 293 16.44 16.34 -0.97
N PRO A 294 16.67 15.27 -1.73
CA PRO A 294 15.62 14.32 -2.09
C PRO A 294 15.19 13.45 -0.88
N GLU A 295 13.90 13.31 -0.68
CA GLU A 295 13.28 12.24 0.11
C GLU A 295 12.48 11.33 -0.83
N GLY A 296 12.32 10.06 -0.46
CA GLY A 296 11.70 9.10 -1.35
C GLY A 296 11.02 7.93 -0.64
N TYR A 297 11.22 6.74 -1.24
CA TYR A 297 10.52 5.52 -0.90
C TYR A 297 10.75 5.05 0.55
N LEU A 298 11.99 5.15 1.03
CA LEU A 298 12.34 4.72 2.38
C LEU A 298 11.70 5.62 3.44
N GLU A 299 11.74 6.93 3.23
CA GLU A 299 11.14 7.92 4.13
C GLU A 299 9.62 7.79 4.17
N ALA A 300 8.99 7.46 3.04
CA ALA A 300 7.55 7.21 2.97
C ALA A 300 7.14 5.98 3.79
N PHE A 301 7.89 4.88 3.71
CA PHE A 301 7.70 3.73 4.59
C PHE A 301 7.93 4.09 6.06
N ALA A 302 9.03 4.77 6.36
CA ALA A 302 9.34 5.18 7.73
C ALA A 302 8.23 6.05 8.33
N GLN A 303 7.59 6.89 7.50
CA GLN A 303 6.48 7.72 7.95
C GLN A 303 5.27 6.89 8.42
N LEU A 304 4.91 5.82 7.71
CA LEU A 304 3.82 4.93 8.16
C LEU A 304 4.14 4.27 9.50
N TYR A 305 5.37 3.78 9.65
CA TYR A 305 5.82 3.20 10.91
C TYR A 305 5.83 4.23 12.04
N SER A 306 6.32 5.44 11.76
CA SER A 306 6.36 6.53 12.74
C SER A 306 4.94 6.92 13.21
N ASP A 307 4.01 7.09 12.28
CA ASP A 307 2.61 7.38 12.58
C ASP A 307 1.95 6.24 13.37
N PHE A 308 2.24 4.99 13.02
CA PHE A 308 1.68 3.84 13.72
C PHE A 308 2.22 3.74 15.16
N ALA A 309 3.49 4.05 15.39
CA ALA A 309 4.05 4.13 16.75
C ALA A 309 3.32 5.17 17.60
N GLU A 310 2.96 6.32 17.03
CA GLU A 310 2.18 7.33 17.74
C GLU A 310 0.76 6.84 18.10
N LEU A 311 0.14 6.00 17.23
CA LEU A 311 -1.13 5.37 17.56
C LEU A 311 -0.99 4.37 18.71
N VAL A 312 0.01 3.50 18.68
CA VAL A 312 0.29 2.50 19.72
C VAL A 312 0.54 3.20 21.06
N ARG A 313 1.30 4.27 21.07
CA ARG A 313 1.56 5.10 22.26
C ARG A 313 0.39 5.95 22.71
N ASN A 314 -0.75 5.88 21.99
CA ASN A 314 -1.96 6.64 22.31
C ASN A 314 -1.70 8.18 22.42
N SER A 315 -0.94 8.72 21.46
CA SER A 315 -0.57 10.12 21.40
C SER A 315 -1.77 11.06 21.29
N LYS A 316 -1.57 12.35 21.54
CA LYS A 316 -2.62 13.39 21.44
C LYS A 316 -3.21 13.49 20.01
N ASP A 317 -2.42 13.14 19.00
CA ASP A 317 -2.80 13.22 17.58
C ASP A 317 -3.44 11.93 17.02
N LYS A 318 -3.73 10.94 17.87
CA LYS A 318 -4.23 9.61 17.46
C LYS A 318 -5.42 9.65 16.50
N ASP A 319 -6.42 10.52 16.75
CA ASP A 319 -7.62 10.59 15.92
C ASP A 319 -7.35 11.18 14.53
N LYS A 320 -6.36 12.04 14.41
CA LYS A 320 -5.87 12.57 13.15
C LYS A 320 -5.08 11.53 12.41
N ILE A 321 -4.17 10.84 13.09
CA ILE A 321 -3.33 9.79 12.54
C ILE A 321 -4.18 8.63 12.01
N LYS A 322 -5.19 8.19 12.76
CA LYS A 322 -6.16 7.17 12.32
C LYS A 322 -6.79 7.46 10.95
N LYS A 323 -7.02 8.73 10.62
CA LYS A 323 -7.66 9.14 9.36
C LYS A 323 -6.71 9.14 8.15
N ILE A 324 -5.42 9.00 8.38
CA ILE A 324 -4.39 9.04 7.34
C ILE A 324 -3.59 7.75 7.23
N LEU A 325 -3.72 6.83 8.18
CA LEU A 325 -3.08 5.52 8.09
C LEU A 325 -3.98 4.52 7.38
N PRO A 326 -3.45 3.83 6.35
CA PRO A 326 -4.15 2.71 5.72
C PRO A 326 -4.42 1.58 6.73
N ASN A 327 -5.63 1.09 6.76
CA ASN A 327 -6.08 0.12 7.75
C ASN A 327 -6.77 -1.10 7.12
N GLU A 328 -7.42 -1.93 7.93
CA GLU A 328 -8.11 -3.15 7.51
C GLU A 328 -9.32 -2.88 6.59
N GLU A 329 -9.99 -1.74 6.74
CA GLU A 329 -11.11 -1.34 5.86
C GLU A 329 -10.58 -1.05 4.45
N ASP A 330 -9.48 -0.29 4.36
CA ASP A 330 -8.82 0.00 3.09
C ASP A 330 -8.33 -1.30 2.45
N GLY A 331 -7.71 -2.19 3.24
CA GLY A 331 -7.25 -3.49 2.77
C GLY A 331 -8.38 -4.34 2.19
N LEU A 332 -9.50 -4.47 2.90
CA LEU A 332 -10.67 -5.21 2.42
C LEU A 332 -11.27 -4.58 1.16
N HIS A 333 -11.36 -3.25 1.12
CA HIS A 333 -11.86 -2.52 -0.04
C HIS A 333 -10.99 -2.76 -1.28
N ILE A 334 -9.68 -2.72 -1.15
CA ILE A 334 -8.74 -3.02 -2.23
C ILE A 334 -8.85 -4.49 -2.68
N MET A 335 -9.04 -5.44 -1.77
CA MET A 335 -9.27 -6.83 -2.16
C MET A 335 -10.57 -7.02 -2.94
N LYS A 336 -11.64 -6.29 -2.59
CA LYS A 336 -12.87 -6.25 -3.40
C LYS A 336 -12.61 -5.68 -4.79
N PHE A 337 -11.85 -4.59 -4.90
CA PHE A 337 -11.45 -4.01 -6.19
C PHE A 337 -10.73 -5.02 -7.08
N ILE A 338 -9.70 -5.71 -6.55
CA ILE A 338 -8.94 -6.72 -7.30
C ILE A 338 -9.89 -7.81 -7.83
N ASN A 339 -10.77 -8.33 -6.97
CA ASN A 339 -11.74 -9.35 -7.35
C ASN A 339 -12.75 -8.83 -8.41
N SER A 340 -13.22 -7.59 -8.27
CA SER A 340 -14.14 -6.99 -9.23
C SER A 340 -13.49 -6.76 -10.60
N CYS A 341 -12.20 -6.40 -10.65
CA CYS A 341 -11.46 -6.27 -11.91
C CYS A 341 -11.35 -7.63 -12.63
N VAL A 342 -10.96 -8.68 -11.94
CA VAL A 342 -10.89 -10.04 -12.52
C VAL A 342 -12.27 -10.50 -13.00
N ASN A 343 -13.32 -10.30 -12.20
CA ASN A 343 -14.68 -10.66 -12.57
C ASN A 343 -15.19 -9.86 -13.78
N SER A 344 -14.84 -8.58 -13.86
CA SER A 344 -15.20 -7.72 -15.00
C SER A 344 -14.54 -8.22 -16.28
N SER A 345 -13.23 -8.44 -16.25
CA SER A 345 -12.47 -8.95 -17.40
C SER A 345 -12.98 -10.30 -17.88
N ASN A 346 -13.25 -11.24 -16.97
CA ASN A 346 -13.83 -12.56 -17.29
C ASN A 346 -15.24 -12.49 -17.89
N GLN A 347 -15.94 -11.33 -17.76
CA GLN A 347 -17.26 -11.06 -18.30
C GLN A 347 -17.23 -10.03 -19.43
N ASN A 348 -16.16 -10.01 -20.21
CA ASN A 348 -15.98 -9.12 -21.36
C ASN A 348 -16.08 -7.63 -20.97
N SER A 349 -15.35 -7.24 -19.94
CA SER A 349 -15.27 -5.88 -19.39
C SER A 349 -16.62 -5.30 -18.92
N ARG A 350 -17.52 -6.17 -18.47
CA ARG A 350 -18.80 -5.74 -17.87
C ARG A 350 -18.56 -4.94 -16.60
N TRP A 351 -19.38 -3.90 -16.38
CA TRP A 351 -19.38 -3.15 -15.11
C TRP A 351 -19.74 -4.06 -13.93
N ILE A 352 -18.91 -4.09 -12.91
CA ILE A 352 -19.07 -4.84 -11.65
C ILE A 352 -19.07 -3.86 -10.48
N ASP A 353 -20.09 -3.93 -9.64
CA ASP A 353 -20.17 -3.17 -8.40
C ASP A 353 -19.28 -3.83 -7.33
N LEU A 354 -18.62 -3.01 -6.51
CA LEU A 354 -17.75 -3.51 -5.43
C LEU A 354 -18.53 -4.05 -4.23
N ASN A 355 -19.75 -3.55 -4.03
CA ASN A 355 -20.68 -3.98 -2.98
C ASN A 355 -22.00 -4.35 -3.64
N PRO A 356 -22.11 -5.55 -4.21
CA PRO A 356 -23.34 -6.03 -4.87
C PRO A 356 -24.46 -6.28 -3.86
#